data_9255194e630ebe7f906aca2102b7cc69
#
_entry.id   9255194e630ebe7f906aca2102b7cc69
#
_cell.length_a   1.000
_cell.length_b   1.000
_cell.length_c   1.000
_cell.angle_alpha   90.00
_cell.angle_beta   90.00
_cell.angle_gamma   90.00
#
_symmetry.space_group_name_H-M   'P 1'
#
loop_
_entity.id
_entity.type
_entity.pdbx_description
1 polymer ?
#
loop_
_entity_poly.entity_id
_entity_poly.type
_entity_poly.pdbx_seq_one_letter_code
_entity_poly.pdbx_strand_id
1 'polypeptide(L)'
;IYHLAFFQTPKLKMPTAEEWAGGSRFLPQIRENVEFVDSLPCDYVHITADDGTSLSARYCHEADDAPIAIIMHGYRATAMRDTMGLIVLCKKLGYNLLMPDQRAHGRSDSYTITMGAQERYDARAWAYWASVRSSGKVPIFLMGVSMGAATVLLASGLDLPDSVHGIIADCGYSSIRDIC
;
A
#
# COMPACT_ATOMS: atom_id res chain seq x y z
N ILE A 1 -12.98 22.08 -7.06
CA ILE A 1 -12.46 20.79 -7.57
C ILE A 1 -11.36 20.27 -6.65
N TYR A 2 -10.30 21.06 -6.34
CA TYR A 2 -9.17 20.62 -5.50
C TYR A 2 -9.61 19.96 -4.17
N HIS A 3 -10.45 20.65 -3.39
CA HIS A 3 -10.93 20.13 -2.11
C HIS A 3 -11.80 18.87 -2.24
N LEU A 4 -12.44 18.66 -3.38
CA LEU A 4 -13.28 17.49 -3.61
C LEU A 4 -12.45 16.27 -4.05
N ALA A 5 -11.44 16.50 -4.90
CA ALA A 5 -10.71 15.41 -5.54
C ALA A 5 -9.35 15.11 -4.90
N PHE A 6 -8.64 16.11 -4.41
CA PHE A 6 -7.24 15.94 -3.98
C PHE A 6 -7.01 16.19 -2.49
N PHE A 7 -7.88 16.97 -1.84
CA PHE A 7 -7.72 17.25 -0.42
C PHE A 7 -8.33 16.14 0.42
N GLN A 8 -7.58 15.64 1.39
CA GLN A 8 -8.04 14.68 2.37
C GLN A 8 -7.67 15.11 3.76
N THR A 9 -8.64 15.09 4.67
CA THR A 9 -8.36 15.13 6.09
C THR A 9 -7.78 13.77 6.48
N PRO A 10 -6.63 13.73 7.17
CA PRO A 10 -6.06 12.46 7.62
C PRO A 10 -7.03 11.77 8.57
N LYS A 11 -7.12 10.46 8.47
CA LYS A 11 -7.87 9.53 9.33
C LYS A 11 -9.26 9.15 8.81
N LEU A 12 -9.29 8.45 7.69
CA LEU A 12 -10.40 7.56 7.43
C LEU A 12 -10.45 6.50 8.56
N LYS A 13 -11.59 6.39 9.20
CA LYS A 13 -11.84 5.29 10.12
C LYS A 13 -11.79 3.99 9.32
N MET A 14 -11.11 2.98 9.87
CA MET A 14 -11.09 1.65 9.27
C MET A 14 -12.52 1.10 9.22
N PRO A 15 -13.09 0.77 8.05
CA PRO A 15 -14.45 0.24 7.95
C PRO A 15 -14.54 -1.15 8.56
N THR A 16 -15.69 -1.48 9.15
CA THR A 16 -16.02 -2.84 9.57
C THR A 16 -16.22 -3.76 8.36
N ALA A 17 -16.30 -5.06 8.57
CA ALA A 17 -16.61 -6.02 7.50
C ALA A 17 -17.97 -5.72 6.84
N GLU A 18 -18.98 -5.36 7.63
CA GLU A 18 -20.32 -5.02 7.19
C GLU A 18 -20.35 -3.74 6.35
N GLU A 19 -19.65 -2.70 6.81
CA GLU A 19 -19.51 -1.43 6.07
C GLU A 19 -18.78 -1.66 4.74
N TRP A 20 -17.71 -2.47 4.74
CA TRP A 20 -16.94 -2.79 3.53
C TRP A 20 -17.72 -3.67 2.56
N ALA A 21 -18.44 -4.66 3.05
CA ALA A 21 -19.20 -5.59 2.21
C ALA A 21 -20.40 -4.94 1.51
N GLY A 22 -20.96 -3.87 2.06
CA GLY A 22 -22.08 -3.16 1.45
C GLY A 22 -23.29 -4.06 1.13
N GLY A 23 -23.55 -5.10 1.92
CA GLY A 23 -24.61 -6.08 1.67
C GLY A 23 -24.26 -7.18 0.67
N SER A 24 -22.99 -7.30 0.29
CA SER A 24 -22.51 -8.34 -0.63
C SER A 24 -22.73 -9.76 -0.09
N ARG A 25 -23.04 -10.72 -0.99
CA ARG A 25 -23.07 -12.15 -0.70
C ARG A 25 -21.73 -12.70 -0.17
N PHE A 26 -20.66 -11.97 -0.34
CA PHE A 26 -19.32 -12.34 0.13
C PHE A 26 -19.02 -11.88 1.57
N LEU A 27 -20.01 -11.31 2.29
CA LEU A 27 -19.81 -10.86 3.67
C LEU A 27 -19.15 -11.92 4.60
N PRO A 28 -19.50 -13.23 4.57
CA PRO A 28 -18.82 -14.21 5.40
C PRO A 28 -17.32 -14.29 5.14
N GLN A 29 -16.90 -14.32 3.87
CA GLN A 29 -15.50 -14.35 3.47
C GLN A 29 -14.79 -13.03 3.81
N ILE A 30 -15.46 -11.90 3.63
CA ILE A 30 -14.93 -10.58 3.97
C ILE A 30 -14.68 -10.50 5.48
N ARG A 31 -15.60 -10.98 6.30
CA ARG A 31 -15.46 -11.00 7.77
C ARG A 31 -14.26 -11.85 8.20
N GLU A 32 -14.13 -13.06 7.67
CA GLU A 32 -12.99 -13.94 7.92
C GLU A 32 -11.65 -13.27 7.54
N ASN A 33 -11.61 -12.65 6.37
CA ASN A 33 -10.42 -11.94 5.90
C ASN A 33 -10.09 -10.72 6.77
N VAL A 34 -11.10 -9.97 7.22
CA VAL A 34 -10.93 -8.82 8.14
C VAL A 34 -10.34 -9.29 9.47
N GLU A 35 -10.92 -10.31 10.07
CA GLU A 35 -10.44 -10.90 11.32
C GLU A 35 -9.00 -11.39 11.18
N PHE A 36 -8.69 -12.08 10.08
CA PHE A 36 -7.33 -12.53 9.79
C PHE A 36 -6.35 -11.37 9.68
N VAL A 37 -6.65 -10.37 8.84
CA VAL A 37 -5.77 -9.23 8.58
C VAL A 37 -5.57 -8.37 9.84
N ASP A 38 -6.62 -8.19 10.64
CA ASP A 38 -6.54 -7.42 11.90
C ASP A 38 -5.74 -8.17 12.99
N SER A 39 -5.67 -9.51 12.92
CA SER A 39 -4.90 -10.34 13.85
C SER A 39 -3.41 -10.43 13.53
N LEU A 40 -2.97 -9.95 12.34
CA LEU A 40 -1.56 -10.06 11.94
C LEU A 40 -0.64 -9.29 12.90
N PRO A 41 0.43 -9.92 13.39
CA PRO A 41 1.43 -9.27 14.21
C PRO A 41 2.30 -8.35 13.34
N CYS A 42 1.98 -7.07 13.33
CA CYS A 42 2.68 -6.08 12.52
C CYS A 42 3.14 -4.91 13.38
N ASP A 43 4.35 -4.45 13.13
CA ASP A 43 4.91 -3.24 13.69
C ASP A 43 4.61 -2.03 12.80
N TYR A 44 4.50 -0.84 13.40
CA TYR A 44 4.54 0.40 12.65
C TYR A 44 5.98 0.83 12.39
N VAL A 45 6.25 1.12 11.12
CA VAL A 45 7.54 1.65 10.68
C VAL A 45 7.34 3.00 10.01
N HIS A 46 8.35 3.84 10.06
CA HIS A 46 8.28 5.21 9.55
C HIS A 46 9.51 5.53 8.70
N ILE A 47 9.30 6.31 7.65
CA ILE A 47 10.37 6.91 6.85
C ILE A 47 10.04 8.39 6.61
N THR A 48 11.04 9.14 6.21
CA THR A 48 10.87 10.51 5.69
C THR A 48 11.06 10.46 4.18
N ALA A 49 10.06 10.90 3.43
CA ALA A 49 10.15 11.04 1.98
C ALA A 49 11.12 12.16 1.57
N ASP A 50 11.52 12.19 0.31
CA ASP A 50 12.48 13.18 -0.24
C ASP A 50 12.01 14.64 -0.06
N ASP A 51 10.70 14.86 0.00
CA ASP A 51 10.07 16.17 0.22
C ASP A 51 9.87 16.52 1.70
N GLY A 52 10.37 15.70 2.63
CA GLY A 52 10.24 15.87 4.06
C GLY A 52 8.94 15.33 4.66
N THR A 53 8.04 14.75 3.87
CA THR A 53 6.79 14.15 4.37
C THR A 53 7.10 12.92 5.23
N SER A 54 6.54 12.85 6.43
CA SER A 54 6.61 11.65 7.28
C SER A 54 5.61 10.61 6.77
N LEU A 55 6.11 9.42 6.46
CA LEU A 55 5.33 8.30 5.96
C LEU A 55 5.35 7.14 6.96
N SER A 56 4.21 6.49 7.09
CA SER A 56 4.00 5.36 7.98
C SER A 56 3.58 4.12 7.19
N ALA A 57 4.02 2.96 7.63
CA ALA A 57 3.57 1.67 7.12
C ALA A 57 3.43 0.65 8.25
N ARG A 58 2.62 -0.39 8.02
CA ARG A 58 2.68 -1.61 8.82
C ARG A 58 3.63 -2.59 8.17
N TYR A 59 4.52 -3.17 8.96
CA TYR A 59 5.41 -4.24 8.53
C TYR A 59 5.12 -5.51 9.33
N CYS A 60 4.73 -6.58 8.65
CA CYS A 60 4.52 -7.88 9.25
C CYS A 60 5.64 -8.81 8.81
N HIS A 61 6.52 -9.14 9.74
CA HIS A 61 7.64 -10.04 9.51
C HIS A 61 7.18 -11.50 9.48
N GLU A 62 7.65 -12.27 8.50
CA GLU A 62 7.44 -13.72 8.40
C GLU A 62 8.75 -14.46 8.65
N ALA A 63 9.78 -14.17 7.84
CA ALA A 63 11.10 -14.76 7.95
C ALA A 63 12.15 -13.86 7.29
N ASP A 64 13.41 -14.00 7.69
CA ASP A 64 14.53 -13.17 7.21
C ASP A 64 14.84 -13.40 5.72
N ASP A 65 14.58 -14.60 5.20
CA ASP A 65 14.78 -15.00 3.81
C ASP A 65 13.49 -14.94 2.96
N ALA A 66 12.36 -14.56 3.56
CA ALA A 66 11.11 -14.44 2.83
C ALA A 66 11.09 -13.20 1.92
N PRO A 67 10.49 -13.31 0.71
CA PRO A 67 10.32 -12.16 -0.16
C PRO A 67 9.44 -11.09 0.50
N ILE A 68 9.59 -9.83 0.08
CA ILE A 68 8.82 -8.70 0.63
C ILE A 68 7.78 -8.24 -0.39
N ALA A 69 6.50 -8.20 0.01
CA ALA A 69 5.44 -7.55 -0.74
C ALA A 69 5.18 -6.15 -0.16
N ILE A 70 5.38 -5.11 -0.98
CA ILE A 70 5.00 -3.73 -0.67
C ILE A 70 3.65 -3.47 -1.33
N ILE A 71 2.60 -3.27 -0.54
CA ILE A 71 1.22 -3.26 -1.03
C ILE A 71 0.61 -1.86 -0.88
N MET A 72 0.38 -1.18 -2.00
CA MET A 72 -0.15 0.18 -2.09
C MET A 72 -1.67 0.16 -2.28
N HIS A 73 -2.41 0.84 -1.40
CA HIS A 73 -3.88 0.89 -1.42
C HIS A 73 -4.44 1.90 -2.42
N GLY A 74 -5.74 1.88 -2.66
CA GLY A 74 -6.44 2.78 -3.56
C GLY A 74 -6.72 4.17 -2.99
N TYR A 75 -7.40 4.97 -3.81
CA TYR A 75 -7.82 6.34 -3.47
C TYR A 75 -8.82 6.35 -2.31
N ARG A 76 -8.54 7.17 -1.30
CA ARG A 76 -9.37 7.30 -0.07
C ARG A 76 -9.70 5.98 0.60
N ALA A 77 -8.78 5.03 0.50
CA ALA A 77 -8.88 3.72 1.11
C ALA A 77 -7.96 3.59 2.33
N THR A 78 -7.84 2.39 2.84
CA THR A 78 -6.92 2.05 3.91
C THR A 78 -6.07 0.85 3.51
N ALA A 79 -4.81 0.84 3.93
CA ALA A 79 -3.87 -0.22 3.60
C ALA A 79 -4.38 -1.63 3.94
N MET A 80 -5.18 -1.75 5.00
CA MET A 80 -5.63 -3.06 5.50
C MET A 80 -6.94 -3.56 4.88
N ARG A 81 -7.79 -2.68 4.34
CA ARG A 81 -9.12 -3.08 3.82
C ARG A 81 -9.13 -3.22 2.31
N ASP A 82 -8.61 -2.23 1.63
CA ASP A 82 -8.63 -2.17 0.16
C ASP A 82 -7.78 -3.28 -0.46
N THR A 83 -6.65 -3.60 0.17
CA THR A 83 -5.69 -4.60 -0.29
C THR A 83 -5.80 -5.95 0.43
N MET A 84 -6.87 -6.16 1.18
CA MET A 84 -7.08 -7.33 2.05
C MET A 84 -6.86 -8.67 1.32
N GLY A 85 -7.35 -8.80 0.08
CA GLY A 85 -7.17 -10.00 -0.72
C GLY A 85 -5.69 -10.29 -1.04
N LEU A 86 -4.93 -9.25 -1.37
CA LEU A 86 -3.47 -9.36 -1.61
C LEU A 86 -2.72 -9.71 -0.32
N ILE A 87 -3.10 -9.10 0.81
CA ILE A 87 -2.51 -9.39 2.12
C ILE A 87 -2.68 -10.87 2.46
N VAL A 88 -3.91 -11.39 2.36
CA VAL A 88 -4.22 -12.81 2.64
C VAL A 88 -3.43 -13.74 1.71
N LEU A 89 -3.37 -13.41 0.41
CA LEU A 89 -2.62 -14.19 -0.57
C LEU A 89 -1.12 -14.21 -0.25
N CYS A 90 -0.52 -13.05 -0.05
CA CYS A 90 0.91 -12.94 0.23
C CYS A 90 1.29 -13.64 1.54
N LYS A 91 0.46 -13.55 2.58
CA LYS A 91 0.69 -14.29 3.83
C LYS A 91 0.63 -15.80 3.63
N LYS A 92 -0.33 -16.31 2.85
CA LYS A 92 -0.39 -17.75 2.50
C LYS A 92 0.81 -18.23 1.70
N LEU A 93 1.44 -17.33 0.96
CA LEU A 93 2.67 -17.60 0.19
C LEU A 93 3.95 -17.38 1.01
N GLY A 94 3.87 -17.00 2.28
CA GLY A 94 5.01 -16.83 3.17
C GLY A 94 5.80 -15.53 2.96
N TYR A 95 5.14 -14.45 2.51
CA TYR A 95 5.79 -13.15 2.30
C TYR A 95 5.88 -12.33 3.59
N ASN A 96 6.96 -11.59 3.75
CA ASN A 96 6.98 -10.39 4.58
C ASN A 96 6.08 -9.32 3.93
N LEU A 97 5.28 -8.62 4.72
CA LEU A 97 4.37 -7.59 4.21
C LEU A 97 4.79 -6.20 4.65
N LEU A 98 4.84 -5.27 3.72
CA LEU A 98 4.94 -3.85 3.98
C LEU A 98 3.70 -3.16 3.38
N MET A 99 2.88 -2.57 4.23
CA MET A 99 1.61 -1.97 3.87
C MET A 99 1.62 -0.47 4.22
N PRO A 100 2.13 0.39 3.31
CA PRO A 100 2.14 1.82 3.55
C PRO A 100 0.74 2.43 3.63
N ASP A 101 0.55 3.31 4.60
CA ASP A 101 -0.45 4.36 4.48
C ASP A 101 0.12 5.38 3.48
N GLN A 102 -0.47 5.50 2.28
CA GLN A 102 0.02 6.46 1.30
C GLN A 102 -0.11 7.89 1.84
N ARG A 103 0.65 8.85 1.30
CA ARG A 103 0.55 10.25 1.73
C ARG A 103 -0.91 10.72 1.78
N ALA A 104 -1.25 11.58 2.72
CA ALA A 104 -2.60 12.04 3.04
C ALA A 104 -3.56 10.94 3.55
N HIS A 105 -3.08 9.72 3.85
CA HIS A 105 -3.90 8.64 4.39
C HIS A 105 -3.35 8.13 5.73
N GLY A 106 -4.23 7.56 6.53
CA GLY A 106 -3.88 6.86 7.76
C GLY A 106 -3.00 7.65 8.72
N ARG A 107 -1.79 7.14 8.96
CA ARG A 107 -0.78 7.75 9.84
C ARG A 107 0.29 8.55 9.09
N SER A 108 0.29 8.51 7.76
CA SER A 108 1.19 9.32 6.95
C SER A 108 0.74 10.78 6.93
N ASP A 109 1.71 11.67 6.87
CA ASP A 109 1.45 13.10 6.75
C ASP A 109 0.98 13.51 5.35
N SER A 110 0.76 14.80 5.16
CA SER A 110 0.15 15.44 3.99
C SER A 110 -1.37 15.53 4.08
N TYR A 111 -1.93 16.43 3.30
CA TYR A 111 -3.38 16.60 3.08
C TYR A 111 -3.75 16.50 1.60
N THR A 112 -2.77 16.24 0.74
CA THR A 112 -2.99 16.22 -0.71
C THR A 112 -2.68 14.85 -1.27
N ILE A 113 -3.70 14.26 -1.91
CA ILE A 113 -3.57 13.05 -2.72
C ILE A 113 -3.19 13.49 -4.12
N THR A 114 -2.11 12.95 -4.69
CA THR A 114 -1.60 13.37 -6.01
C THR A 114 -1.80 12.31 -7.09
N MET A 115 -2.66 11.33 -6.84
CA MET A 115 -3.07 10.29 -7.81
C MET A 115 -1.87 9.55 -8.44
N GLY A 116 -0.85 9.25 -7.65
CA GLY A 116 0.37 8.57 -8.09
C GLY A 116 1.53 9.51 -8.45
N ALA A 117 1.30 10.81 -8.64
CA ALA A 117 2.36 11.73 -9.08
C ALA A 117 3.48 11.91 -8.05
N GLN A 118 3.15 12.03 -6.77
CA GLN A 118 4.12 12.06 -5.67
C GLN A 118 4.22 10.68 -5.01
N GLU A 119 3.12 9.95 -4.93
CA GLU A 119 3.06 8.62 -4.32
C GLU A 119 4.07 7.64 -4.94
N ARG A 120 4.43 7.80 -6.23
CA ARG A 120 5.48 6.99 -6.89
C ARG A 120 6.85 7.14 -6.22
N TYR A 121 7.19 8.32 -5.73
CA TYR A 121 8.45 8.56 -5.02
C TYR A 121 8.40 7.96 -3.62
N ASP A 122 7.23 7.96 -2.97
CA ASP A 122 7.00 7.28 -1.70
C ASP A 122 7.16 5.76 -1.87
N ALA A 123 6.60 5.18 -2.94
CA ALA A 123 6.76 3.76 -3.25
C ALA A 123 8.23 3.39 -3.47
N ARG A 124 9.00 4.24 -4.16
CA ARG A 124 10.45 4.09 -4.30
C ARG A 124 11.15 4.14 -2.94
N ALA A 125 10.83 5.11 -2.09
CA ALA A 125 11.42 5.25 -0.76
C ALA A 125 11.16 4.00 0.10
N TRP A 126 9.96 3.44 0.05
CA TRP A 126 9.62 2.19 0.71
C TRP A 126 10.37 0.99 0.12
N ALA A 127 10.60 0.95 -1.20
CA ALA A 127 11.40 -0.08 -1.84
C ALA A 127 12.86 -0.03 -1.34
N TYR A 128 13.45 1.14 -1.22
CA TYR A 128 14.79 1.31 -0.63
C TYR A 128 14.82 0.91 0.84
N TRP A 129 13.80 1.29 1.63
CA TRP A 129 13.70 0.85 3.02
C TRP A 129 13.69 -0.68 3.14
N ALA A 130 12.87 -1.36 2.31
CA ALA A 130 12.76 -2.82 2.31
C ALA A 130 14.07 -3.48 1.85
N SER A 131 14.75 -2.91 0.86
CA SER A 131 16.05 -3.38 0.39
C SER A 131 17.12 -3.28 1.48
N VAL A 132 17.22 -2.15 2.16
CA VAL A 132 18.17 -1.96 3.28
C VAL A 132 17.87 -2.97 4.40
N ARG A 133 16.60 -3.11 4.77
CA ARG A 133 16.18 -4.04 5.84
C ARG A 133 16.55 -5.48 5.55
N SER A 134 16.44 -5.93 4.30
CA SER A 134 16.81 -7.29 3.87
C SER A 134 18.27 -7.40 3.40
N SER A 135 19.05 -6.32 3.51
CA SER A 135 20.41 -6.23 2.96
C SER A 135 20.47 -6.58 1.46
N GLY A 136 19.40 -6.27 0.72
CA GLY A 136 19.26 -6.58 -0.71
C GLY A 136 19.18 -8.06 -1.06
N LYS A 137 19.00 -8.95 -0.07
CA LYS A 137 19.13 -10.40 -0.26
C LYS A 137 17.85 -11.10 -0.71
N VAL A 138 16.69 -10.48 -0.49
CA VAL A 138 15.41 -11.09 -0.84
C VAL A 138 14.70 -10.31 -1.94
N PRO A 139 13.92 -10.97 -2.81
CA PRO A 139 13.15 -10.29 -3.82
C PRO A 139 12.05 -9.42 -3.20
N ILE A 140 11.87 -8.23 -3.75
CA ILE A 140 10.83 -7.28 -3.40
C ILE A 140 9.84 -7.18 -4.56
N PHE A 141 8.55 -7.18 -4.25
CA PHE A 141 7.48 -6.97 -5.21
C PHE A 141 6.66 -5.74 -4.81
N LEU A 142 6.54 -4.78 -5.73
CA LEU A 142 5.61 -3.66 -5.59
C LEU A 142 4.24 -4.08 -6.11
N MET A 143 3.23 -4.01 -5.26
CA MET A 143 1.86 -4.39 -5.61
C MET A 143 0.93 -3.22 -5.31
N GLY A 144 -0.13 -3.07 -6.09
CA GLY A 144 -1.10 -2.01 -5.83
C GLY A 144 -2.44 -2.25 -6.47
N VAL A 145 -3.47 -1.61 -5.90
CA VAL A 145 -4.84 -1.63 -6.37
C VAL A 145 -5.29 -0.21 -6.72
N SER A 146 -5.96 -0.02 -7.86
CA SER A 146 -6.51 1.27 -8.28
C SER A 146 -5.45 2.38 -8.30
N MET A 147 -5.57 3.44 -7.48
CA MET A 147 -4.54 4.47 -7.34
C MET A 147 -3.18 3.87 -6.92
N GLY A 148 -3.17 2.86 -6.04
CA GLY A 148 -1.95 2.15 -5.67
C GLY A 148 -1.31 1.41 -6.84
N ALA A 149 -2.13 0.85 -7.75
CA ALA A 149 -1.64 0.24 -8.99
C ALA A 149 -1.00 1.28 -9.92
N ALA A 150 -1.63 2.43 -10.11
CA ALA A 150 -1.03 3.54 -10.86
C ALA A 150 0.28 4.01 -10.20
N THR A 151 0.31 4.10 -8.87
CA THR A 151 1.50 4.46 -8.10
C THR A 151 2.67 3.52 -8.39
N VAL A 152 2.47 2.19 -8.31
CA VAL A 152 3.56 1.23 -8.55
C VAL A 152 3.98 1.17 -10.01
N LEU A 153 3.05 1.36 -10.97
CA LEU A 153 3.38 1.49 -12.39
C LEU A 153 4.22 2.74 -12.66
N LEU A 154 3.85 3.88 -12.09
CA LEU A 154 4.65 5.11 -12.23
C LEU A 154 6.01 5.00 -11.53
N ALA A 155 6.08 4.28 -10.41
CA ALA A 155 7.34 4.01 -9.71
C ALA A 155 8.28 3.13 -10.53
N SER A 156 7.78 2.22 -11.38
CA SER A 156 8.62 1.35 -12.22
C SER A 156 9.47 2.11 -13.23
N GLY A 157 9.11 3.35 -13.54
CA GLY A 157 9.93 4.24 -14.38
C GLY A 157 11.02 5.03 -13.63
N LEU A 158 11.15 4.82 -12.32
CA LEU A 158 12.16 5.43 -11.48
C LEU A 158 13.33 4.47 -11.25
N ASP A 159 14.42 5.00 -10.72
CA ASP A 159 15.53 4.19 -10.22
C ASP A 159 15.08 3.45 -8.95
N LEU A 160 14.89 2.14 -9.06
CA LEU A 160 14.48 1.24 -7.97
C LEU A 160 15.67 0.37 -7.55
N PRO A 161 15.71 -0.13 -6.29
CA PRO A 161 16.73 -1.10 -5.88
C PRO A 161 16.74 -2.35 -6.77
N ASP A 162 17.90 -2.92 -7.04
CA ASP A 162 18.07 -4.17 -7.82
C ASP A 162 17.27 -5.36 -7.23
N SER A 163 16.97 -5.31 -5.93
CA SER A 163 16.14 -6.31 -5.25
C SER A 163 14.64 -6.21 -5.62
N VAL A 164 14.19 -5.18 -6.33
CA VAL A 164 12.82 -5.11 -6.86
C VAL A 164 12.70 -5.96 -8.11
N HIS A 165 12.06 -7.12 -7.99
CA HIS A 165 11.97 -8.12 -9.05
C HIS A 165 10.67 -8.06 -9.85
N GLY A 166 9.64 -7.34 -9.37
CA GLY A 166 8.39 -7.27 -10.11
C GLY A 166 7.40 -6.24 -9.60
N ILE A 167 6.49 -5.88 -10.50
CA ILE A 167 5.37 -4.96 -10.26
C ILE A 167 4.07 -5.71 -10.54
N ILE A 168 3.11 -5.65 -9.62
CA ILE A 168 1.76 -6.20 -9.78
C ILE A 168 0.76 -5.06 -9.61
N ALA A 169 0.04 -4.73 -10.67
CA ALA A 169 -0.89 -3.62 -10.71
C ALA A 169 -2.29 -4.10 -11.07
N ASP A 170 -3.23 -3.95 -10.15
CA ASP A 170 -4.64 -4.31 -10.34
C ASP A 170 -5.49 -3.04 -10.53
N CYS A 171 -6.21 -2.96 -11.66
CA CYS A 171 -7.09 -1.84 -12.02
C CYS A 171 -6.42 -0.45 -12.02
N GLY A 172 -5.13 -0.38 -12.39
CA GLY A 172 -4.39 0.88 -12.51
C GLY A 172 -4.82 1.69 -13.73
N TYR A 173 -4.61 3.01 -13.65
CA TYR A 173 -4.80 3.93 -14.78
C TYR A 173 -3.45 4.43 -15.30
N SER A 174 -3.43 4.82 -16.58
CA SER A 174 -2.22 5.28 -17.25
C SER A 174 -1.92 6.76 -17.03
N SER A 175 -2.94 7.56 -16.76
CA SER A 175 -2.79 8.98 -16.49
C SER A 175 -3.90 9.54 -15.60
N ILE A 176 -3.58 10.59 -14.83
CA ILE A 176 -4.55 11.32 -14.01
C ILE A 176 -5.65 11.95 -14.88
N ARG A 177 -5.29 12.38 -16.10
CA ARG A 177 -6.24 13.00 -17.04
C ARG A 177 -7.36 12.06 -17.46
N ASP A 178 -7.08 10.73 -17.51
CA ASP A 178 -8.05 9.73 -17.97
C ASP A 178 -9.06 9.37 -16.88
N ILE A 179 -8.81 9.78 -15.62
CA ILE A 179 -9.66 9.46 -14.46
C ILE A 179 -10.39 10.69 -13.90
N CYS A 180 -9.97 11.90 -14.22
CA CYS A 180 -10.58 13.18 -13.85
C CYS A 180 -11.29 13.83 -15.03
#